data_4169182204c845e930e6abd1a6b7bcbb
#
_entry.id   4169182204c845e930e6abd1a6b7bcbb
#
_cell.length_a   1.000
_cell.length_b   1.000
_cell.length_c   1.000
_cell.angle_alpha   90.00
_cell.angle_beta   90.00
_cell.angle_gamma   90.00
#
_symmetry.space_group_name_H-M   'P 1'
#
loop_
_entity.id
_entity.type
_entity.pdbx_description
1 polymer ?
#
loop_
_entity_poly.entity_id
_entity_poly.type
_entity_poly.pdbx_seq_one_letter_code
_entity_poly.pdbx_strand_id
1 'polypeptide(L)'
;HFSLGLISGSACLGMLIPPSLLMVVWGILTNISIGHLFLAGIIPGFMLAGLMMLYIAAVSFIRPSIVGHVADVKKISDREIQLDPNEVVVQEPTRLGMAVSSIGLIAIVFGALGGIWLGFFTPTEGAGIGALVALVVGVIKGMRWPEIYNCILAVGRTATPLMILVFTAQLYARTLAMSGIGEQLQNTMLTSGMSPGMTLLFMVGVWLILGMLIDSISIMLLTVPIFAPVAITLGIDPIAFAMIGILIVEAGLLTPPFGMVVYAVKSVIPYEKN
;
A
#
# COMPACT_ATOMS: atom_id res chain seq x y z
N HIS A 1 18.87 -9.24 10.26
CA HIS A 1 18.67 -7.81 9.97
C HIS A 1 18.45 -7.52 8.50
N PHE A 2 19.21 -8.15 7.58
CA PHE A 2 19.07 -7.97 6.14
C PHE A 2 17.67 -8.38 5.63
N SER A 3 17.22 -9.58 5.99
CA SER A 3 15.89 -10.09 5.63
C SER A 3 14.76 -9.20 6.13
N LEU A 4 14.90 -8.67 7.34
CA LEU A 4 13.93 -7.76 7.96
C LEU A 4 13.84 -6.44 7.19
N GLY A 5 14.98 -5.88 6.79
CA GLY A 5 15.02 -4.69 5.94
C GLY A 5 14.39 -4.93 4.56
N LEU A 6 14.63 -6.09 3.95
CA LEU A 6 14.03 -6.47 2.66
C LEU A 6 12.51 -6.64 2.77
N ILE A 7 12.02 -7.35 3.79
CA ILE A 7 10.58 -7.55 4.01
C ILE A 7 9.90 -6.19 4.23
N SER A 8 10.48 -5.36 5.09
CA SER A 8 9.94 -4.01 5.34
C SER A 8 9.96 -3.14 4.07
N GLY A 9 11.05 -3.15 3.32
CA GLY A 9 11.15 -2.41 2.07
C GLY A 9 10.18 -2.90 1.00
N SER A 10 9.97 -4.22 0.90
CA SER A 10 9.02 -4.79 -0.06
C SER A 10 7.55 -4.48 0.29
N ALA A 11 7.24 -4.14 1.52
CA ALA A 11 5.90 -3.72 1.92
C ALA A 11 5.43 -2.46 1.16
N CYS A 12 6.35 -1.54 0.82
CA CYS A 12 6.05 -0.36 0.01
C CYS A 12 5.51 -0.72 -1.38
N LEU A 13 5.91 -1.87 -1.95
CA LEU A 13 5.40 -2.33 -3.24
C LEU A 13 3.89 -2.59 -3.20
N GLY A 14 3.37 -3.09 -2.08
CA GLY A 14 1.95 -3.36 -1.90
C GLY A 14 1.07 -2.11 -1.94
N MET A 15 1.65 -0.93 -1.66
CA MET A 15 0.95 0.34 -1.75
C MET A 15 1.12 1.04 -3.11
N LEU A 16 2.10 0.62 -3.90
CA LEU A 16 2.37 1.20 -5.22
C LEU A 16 1.83 0.32 -6.37
N ILE A 17 1.85 -1.00 -6.20
CA ILE A 17 1.31 -1.94 -7.20
C ILE A 17 -0.21 -2.10 -6.96
N PRO A 18 -1.07 -1.87 -7.98
CA PRO A 18 -2.51 -2.02 -7.82
C PRO A 18 -2.96 -3.45 -7.48
N PRO A 19 -4.04 -3.59 -6.69
CA PRO A 19 -4.90 -2.54 -6.11
C PRO A 19 -4.30 -1.89 -4.88
N SER A 20 -4.23 -0.56 -4.85
CA SER A 20 -3.62 0.21 -3.77
C SER A 20 -4.67 1.07 -3.05
N LEU A 21 -4.75 0.93 -1.73
CA LEU A 21 -5.64 1.74 -0.90
C LEU A 21 -5.27 3.22 -0.96
N LEU A 22 -3.98 3.54 -1.00
CA LEU A 22 -3.52 4.93 -1.07
C LEU A 22 -3.92 5.61 -2.38
N MET A 23 -3.86 4.88 -3.50
CA MET A 23 -4.34 5.41 -4.78
C MET A 23 -5.85 5.65 -4.78
N VAL A 24 -6.62 4.81 -4.09
CA VAL A 24 -8.07 5.01 -3.92
C VAL A 24 -8.33 6.28 -3.10
N VAL A 25 -7.67 6.43 -1.95
CA VAL A 25 -7.79 7.62 -1.10
C VAL A 25 -7.37 8.88 -1.84
N TRP A 26 -6.23 8.84 -2.55
CA TRP A 26 -5.77 9.96 -3.36
C TRP A 26 -6.78 10.36 -4.44
N GLY A 27 -7.29 9.39 -5.19
CA GLY A 27 -8.30 9.63 -6.22
C GLY A 27 -9.58 10.28 -5.67
N ILE A 28 -10.04 9.85 -4.49
CA ILE A 28 -11.20 10.44 -3.81
C ILE A 28 -10.92 11.89 -3.40
N LEU A 29 -9.73 12.19 -2.86
CA LEU A 29 -9.37 13.54 -2.38
C LEU A 29 -9.20 14.53 -3.52
N THR A 30 -8.67 14.08 -4.66
CA THR A 30 -8.33 14.95 -5.81
C THR A 30 -9.32 14.87 -6.96
N ASN A 31 -10.33 13.99 -6.88
CA ASN A 31 -11.28 13.68 -7.96
C ASN A 31 -10.59 13.15 -9.23
N ILE A 32 -9.41 12.54 -9.10
CA ILE A 32 -8.72 11.85 -10.19
C ILE A 32 -9.25 10.42 -10.33
N SER A 33 -9.38 9.94 -11.56
CA SER A 33 -9.79 8.56 -11.82
C SER A 33 -8.86 7.57 -11.15
N ILE A 34 -9.40 6.74 -10.25
CA ILE A 34 -8.66 5.67 -9.56
C ILE A 34 -8.08 4.67 -10.57
N GLY A 35 -8.80 4.40 -11.68
CA GLY A 35 -8.30 3.54 -12.75
C GLY A 35 -7.03 4.08 -13.41
N HIS A 36 -6.95 5.40 -13.65
CA HIS A 36 -5.75 6.03 -14.19
C HIS A 36 -4.60 5.99 -13.18
N LEU A 37 -4.87 6.18 -11.89
CA LEU A 37 -3.86 6.05 -10.84
C LEU A 37 -3.33 4.60 -10.76
N PHE A 38 -4.21 3.60 -10.89
CA PHE A 38 -3.81 2.20 -10.93
C PHE A 38 -2.91 1.90 -12.13
N LEU A 39 -3.25 2.40 -13.32
CA LEU A 39 -2.39 2.25 -14.51
C LEU A 39 -1.03 2.93 -14.32
N ALA A 40 -1.02 4.14 -13.76
CA ALA A 40 0.21 4.89 -13.52
C ALA A 40 1.14 4.21 -12.50
N GLY A 41 0.59 3.49 -11.52
CA GLY A 41 1.35 2.78 -10.50
C GLY A 41 2.12 1.55 -11.02
N ILE A 42 1.74 1.01 -12.17
CA ILE A 42 2.36 -0.20 -12.74
C ILE A 42 3.86 0.02 -13.00
N ILE A 43 4.21 1.06 -13.75
CA ILE A 43 5.60 1.33 -14.15
C ILE A 43 6.49 1.58 -12.93
N PRO A 44 6.19 2.55 -12.03
CA PRO A 44 7.04 2.78 -10.85
C PRO A 44 7.05 1.58 -9.90
N GLY A 45 5.96 0.83 -9.79
CA GLY A 45 5.91 -0.40 -9.00
C GLY A 45 6.88 -1.47 -9.51
N PHE A 46 6.84 -1.76 -10.81
CA PHE A 46 7.79 -2.70 -11.42
C PHE A 46 9.23 -2.20 -11.40
N MET A 47 9.46 -0.89 -11.56
CA MET A 47 10.79 -0.30 -11.43
C MET A 47 11.35 -0.51 -10.01
N LEU A 48 10.54 -0.23 -8.99
CA LEU A 48 10.96 -0.43 -7.60
C LEU A 48 11.22 -1.91 -7.30
N ALA A 49 10.35 -2.81 -7.76
CA ALA A 49 10.56 -4.25 -7.64
C ALA A 49 11.86 -4.71 -8.32
N GLY A 50 12.12 -4.22 -9.53
CA GLY A 50 13.35 -4.49 -10.26
C GLY A 50 14.61 -3.98 -9.55
N LEU A 51 14.55 -2.76 -9.01
CA LEU A 51 15.64 -2.20 -8.20
C LEU A 51 15.90 -3.01 -6.93
N MET A 52 14.84 -3.47 -6.25
CA MET A 52 14.98 -4.35 -5.08
C MET A 52 15.58 -5.69 -5.44
N MET A 53 15.14 -6.32 -6.54
CA MET A 53 15.74 -7.57 -7.04
C MET A 53 17.22 -7.39 -7.40
N LEU A 54 17.55 -6.29 -8.08
CA LEU A 54 18.93 -5.95 -8.42
C LEU A 54 19.79 -5.75 -7.17
N TYR A 55 19.24 -5.05 -6.17
CA TYR A 55 19.91 -4.85 -4.88
C TYR A 55 20.20 -6.18 -4.17
N ILE A 56 19.20 -7.07 -4.11
CA ILE A 56 19.36 -8.41 -3.51
C ILE A 56 20.44 -9.20 -4.25
N ALA A 57 20.40 -9.22 -5.59
CA ALA A 57 21.39 -9.89 -6.40
C ALA A 57 22.79 -9.29 -6.15
N ALA A 58 22.93 -7.97 -6.18
CA ALA A 58 24.21 -7.31 -5.95
C ALA A 58 24.78 -7.64 -4.55
N VAL A 59 23.96 -7.58 -3.51
CA VAL A 59 24.40 -7.92 -2.12
C VAL A 59 24.76 -9.39 -2.02
N SER A 60 24.03 -10.29 -2.69
CA SER A 60 24.33 -11.73 -2.74
C SER A 60 25.70 -12.02 -3.37
N PHE A 61 26.10 -11.26 -4.39
CA PHE A 61 27.41 -11.40 -5.02
C PHE A 61 28.54 -10.72 -4.24
N ILE A 62 28.29 -9.51 -3.69
CA ILE A 62 29.34 -8.70 -3.04
C ILE A 62 29.58 -9.15 -1.60
N ARG A 63 28.52 -9.52 -0.88
CA ARG A 63 28.56 -9.90 0.54
C ARG A 63 27.66 -11.10 0.84
N PRO A 64 27.99 -12.31 0.34
CA PRO A 64 27.17 -13.50 0.51
C PRO A 64 26.90 -13.86 1.98
N SER A 65 27.81 -13.49 2.90
CA SER A 65 27.66 -13.72 4.33
C SER A 65 26.47 -12.96 4.97
N ILE A 66 25.97 -11.88 4.35
CA ILE A 66 24.83 -11.10 4.85
C ILE A 66 23.50 -11.75 4.46
N VAL A 67 23.47 -12.42 3.29
CA VAL A 67 22.24 -13.02 2.74
C VAL A 67 21.87 -14.34 3.42
N GLY A 68 22.78 -14.93 4.20
CA GLY A 68 22.58 -16.18 4.93
C GLY A 68 23.07 -17.41 4.14
N HIS A 69 23.53 -18.43 4.87
CA HIS A 69 23.96 -19.69 4.27
C HIS A 69 22.78 -20.67 4.27
N VAL A 70 22.69 -21.49 3.23
CA VAL A 70 21.70 -22.58 3.11
C VAL A 70 21.74 -23.54 4.32
N ALA A 71 22.90 -23.64 4.99
CA ALA A 71 23.08 -24.40 6.22
C ALA A 71 22.23 -23.88 7.39
N ASP A 72 21.97 -22.56 7.45
CA ASP A 72 21.15 -21.98 8.52
C ASP A 72 19.66 -22.26 8.27
N VAL A 73 19.22 -22.32 7.01
CA VAL A 73 17.86 -22.71 6.64
C VAL A 73 17.58 -24.16 7.05
N LYS A 74 18.57 -25.05 6.89
CA LYS A 74 18.45 -26.45 7.29
C LYS A 74 18.33 -26.60 8.81
N LYS A 75 19.06 -25.80 9.60
CA LYS A 75 18.94 -25.74 11.07
C LYS A 75 17.58 -25.23 11.55
N ILE A 76 16.95 -24.34 10.78
CA ILE A 76 15.61 -23.81 11.09
C ILE A 76 14.54 -24.84 10.71
N SER A 77 14.74 -25.59 9.63
CA SER A 77 13.84 -26.69 9.22
C SER A 77 13.93 -27.90 10.15
N ASP A 78 15.08 -28.15 10.75
CA ASP A 78 15.31 -29.25 11.70
C ASP A 78 14.89 -28.87 13.16
N ARG A 79 14.72 -27.58 13.45
CA ARG A 79 13.96 -27.14 14.62
C ARG A 79 12.48 -27.25 14.23
N GLU A 80 11.86 -28.38 14.56
CA GLU A 80 10.40 -28.47 14.61
C GLU A 80 9.90 -27.18 15.27
N ILE A 81 9.22 -26.34 14.50
CA ILE A 81 8.38 -25.29 15.05
C ILE A 81 7.39 -26.09 15.90
N GLN A 82 7.60 -26.12 17.21
CA GLN A 82 6.61 -26.61 18.15
C GLN A 82 5.44 -25.61 18.08
N LEU A 83 4.63 -25.76 17.06
CA LEU A 83 3.32 -25.12 16.99
C LEU A 83 2.55 -25.66 18.18
N ASP A 84 2.06 -24.75 19.02
CA ASP A 84 1.13 -25.10 20.09
C ASP A 84 0.04 -26.01 19.49
N PRO A 85 -0.20 -27.22 20.03
CA PRO A 85 -1.24 -28.11 19.50
C PRO A 85 -2.64 -27.49 19.44
N ASN A 86 -2.84 -26.33 20.09
CA ASN A 86 -4.07 -25.54 20.05
C ASN A 86 -4.02 -24.38 19.04
N GLU A 87 -2.88 -24.07 18.42
CA GLU A 87 -2.83 -23.19 17.27
C GLU A 87 -3.37 -23.94 16.06
N VAL A 88 -4.31 -23.30 15.41
CA VAL A 88 -5.09 -23.73 14.25
C VAL A 88 -4.30 -24.72 13.40
N VAL A 89 -4.67 -25.99 13.45
CA VAL A 89 -4.22 -27.03 12.53
C VAL A 89 -4.56 -26.57 11.12
N VAL A 90 -3.61 -25.95 10.47
CA VAL A 90 -3.71 -25.63 9.03
C VAL A 90 -3.72 -26.99 8.34
N GLN A 91 -4.91 -27.52 8.10
CA GLN A 91 -5.05 -28.73 7.30
C GLN A 91 -4.32 -28.50 5.99
N GLU A 92 -3.40 -29.42 5.67
CA GLU A 92 -2.68 -29.36 4.39
C GLU A 92 -3.71 -29.26 3.26
N PRO A 93 -3.67 -28.20 2.45
CA PRO A 93 -4.69 -27.99 1.45
C PRO A 93 -4.60 -29.12 0.40
N THR A 94 -5.70 -29.79 0.17
CA THR A 94 -5.82 -30.79 -0.90
C THR A 94 -5.36 -30.14 -2.22
N ARG A 95 -4.70 -30.89 -3.10
CA ARG A 95 -4.23 -30.40 -4.43
C ARG A 95 -5.35 -29.70 -5.21
N LEU A 96 -6.56 -30.22 -5.13
CA LEU A 96 -7.76 -29.59 -5.71
C LEU A 96 -8.08 -28.26 -5.02
N GLY A 97 -8.01 -28.21 -3.71
CA GLY A 97 -8.24 -26.98 -2.94
C GLY A 97 -7.22 -25.89 -3.24
N MET A 98 -5.95 -26.26 -3.45
CA MET A 98 -4.90 -25.32 -3.92
C MET A 98 -5.21 -24.80 -5.32
N ALA A 99 -5.57 -25.69 -6.26
CA ALA A 99 -5.92 -25.29 -7.62
C ALA A 99 -7.10 -24.32 -7.65
N VAL A 100 -8.17 -24.59 -6.91
CA VAL A 100 -9.36 -23.70 -6.80
C VAL A 100 -8.96 -22.35 -6.23
N SER A 101 -8.12 -22.31 -5.18
CA SER A 101 -7.65 -21.05 -4.59
C SER A 101 -6.79 -20.25 -5.58
N SER A 102 -5.87 -20.91 -6.29
CA SER A 102 -4.99 -20.26 -7.25
C SER A 102 -5.78 -19.70 -8.45
N ILE A 103 -6.70 -20.49 -9.00
CA ILE A 103 -7.59 -20.03 -10.08
C ILE A 103 -8.46 -18.88 -9.60
N GLY A 104 -9.02 -18.96 -8.40
CA GLY A 104 -9.82 -17.89 -7.79
C GLY A 104 -9.02 -16.60 -7.63
N LEU A 105 -7.79 -16.68 -7.12
CA LEU A 105 -6.90 -15.54 -6.98
C LEU A 105 -6.55 -14.90 -8.35
N ILE A 106 -6.20 -15.72 -9.33
CA ILE A 106 -5.94 -15.28 -10.71
C ILE A 106 -7.19 -14.62 -11.31
N ALA A 107 -8.36 -15.21 -11.12
CA ALA A 107 -9.62 -14.65 -11.61
C ALA A 107 -9.94 -13.30 -10.97
N ILE A 108 -9.69 -13.12 -9.66
CA ILE A 108 -9.87 -11.84 -8.97
C ILE A 108 -8.88 -10.80 -9.51
N VAL A 109 -7.60 -11.13 -9.54
CA VAL A 109 -6.54 -10.18 -9.95
C VAL A 109 -6.72 -9.79 -11.42
N PHE A 110 -6.77 -10.75 -12.33
CA PHE A 110 -6.85 -10.45 -13.76
C PHE A 110 -8.26 -10.08 -14.22
N GLY A 111 -9.31 -10.61 -13.59
CA GLY A 111 -10.69 -10.27 -13.93
C GLY A 111 -11.05 -8.86 -13.47
N ALA A 112 -10.83 -8.53 -12.19
CA ALA A 112 -11.15 -7.21 -11.66
C ALA A 112 -10.20 -6.13 -12.19
N LEU A 113 -8.87 -6.31 -12.01
CA LEU A 113 -7.90 -5.31 -12.44
C LEU A 113 -7.79 -5.22 -13.96
N GLY A 114 -7.77 -6.35 -14.65
CA GLY A 114 -7.74 -6.38 -16.13
C GLY A 114 -8.97 -5.70 -16.72
N GLY A 115 -10.16 -5.93 -16.14
CA GLY A 115 -11.39 -5.26 -16.57
C GLY A 115 -11.37 -3.75 -16.33
N ILE A 116 -10.78 -3.28 -15.23
CA ILE A 116 -10.57 -1.85 -14.96
C ILE A 116 -9.59 -1.26 -15.97
N TRP A 117 -8.47 -1.91 -16.24
CA TRP A 117 -7.44 -1.43 -17.17
C TRP A 117 -7.89 -1.40 -18.63
N LEU A 118 -8.72 -2.35 -19.03
CA LEU A 118 -9.30 -2.40 -20.36
C LEU A 118 -10.53 -1.47 -20.52
N GLY A 119 -10.96 -0.82 -19.42
CA GLY A 119 -12.09 0.10 -19.43
C GLY A 119 -13.46 -0.57 -19.43
N PHE A 120 -13.55 -1.89 -19.19
CA PHE A 120 -14.81 -2.61 -19.07
C PHE A 120 -15.54 -2.30 -17.76
N PHE A 121 -14.78 -2.01 -16.71
CA PHE A 121 -15.31 -1.77 -15.37
C PHE A 121 -14.73 -0.50 -14.76
N THR A 122 -15.57 0.21 -14.04
CA THR A 122 -15.10 1.20 -13.09
C THR A 122 -14.41 0.49 -11.90
N PRO A 123 -13.52 1.16 -11.14
CA PRO A 123 -12.90 0.57 -9.95
C PRO A 123 -13.91 -0.01 -8.95
N THR A 124 -15.08 0.64 -8.80
CA THR A 124 -16.15 0.18 -7.91
C THR A 124 -16.80 -1.09 -8.40
N GLU A 125 -17.08 -1.18 -9.70
CA GLU A 125 -17.63 -2.40 -10.33
C GLU A 125 -16.62 -3.54 -10.28
N GLY A 126 -15.34 -3.27 -10.57
CA GLY A 126 -14.26 -4.25 -10.46
C GLY A 126 -14.11 -4.80 -9.03
N ALA A 127 -14.25 -3.95 -8.01
CA ALA A 127 -14.26 -4.39 -6.62
C ALA A 127 -15.46 -5.28 -6.29
N GLY A 128 -16.66 -4.94 -6.82
CA GLY A 128 -17.86 -5.76 -6.67
C GLY A 128 -17.70 -7.14 -7.32
N ILE A 129 -17.14 -7.20 -8.53
CA ILE A 129 -16.84 -8.45 -9.24
C ILE A 129 -15.81 -9.27 -8.44
N GLY A 130 -14.74 -8.64 -7.95
CA GLY A 130 -13.74 -9.31 -7.12
C GLY A 130 -14.34 -9.92 -5.87
N ALA A 131 -15.22 -9.19 -5.17
CA ALA A 131 -15.92 -9.66 -4.00
C ALA A 131 -16.87 -10.85 -4.33
N LEU A 132 -17.58 -10.79 -5.46
CA LEU A 132 -18.44 -11.88 -5.92
C LEU A 132 -17.63 -13.14 -6.23
N VAL A 133 -16.52 -13.01 -6.96
CA VAL A 133 -15.63 -14.15 -7.26
C VAL A 133 -15.06 -14.75 -5.98
N ALA A 134 -14.61 -13.91 -5.03
CA ALA A 134 -14.11 -14.36 -3.74
C ALA A 134 -15.19 -15.15 -2.96
N LEU A 135 -16.42 -14.65 -2.95
CA LEU A 135 -17.56 -15.32 -2.31
C LEU A 135 -17.85 -16.68 -2.96
N VAL A 136 -17.89 -16.73 -4.29
CA VAL A 136 -18.12 -17.99 -5.03
C VAL A 136 -17.04 -19.02 -4.73
N VAL A 137 -15.76 -18.60 -4.76
CA VAL A 137 -14.63 -19.47 -4.40
C VAL A 137 -14.75 -19.95 -2.94
N GLY A 138 -15.12 -19.07 -2.02
CA GLY A 138 -15.32 -19.41 -0.62
C GLY A 138 -16.42 -20.47 -0.44
N VAL A 139 -17.57 -20.30 -1.11
CA VAL A 139 -18.67 -21.27 -1.08
C VAL A 139 -18.26 -22.62 -1.69
N ILE A 140 -17.54 -22.62 -2.82
CA ILE A 140 -17.00 -23.86 -3.43
C ILE A 140 -16.06 -24.58 -2.47
N LYS A 141 -15.29 -23.83 -1.65
CA LYS A 141 -14.40 -24.38 -0.62
C LYS A 141 -15.13 -24.82 0.66
N GLY A 142 -16.44 -24.68 0.71
CA GLY A 142 -17.25 -25.13 1.83
C GLY A 142 -17.55 -24.07 2.88
N MET A 143 -17.33 -22.78 2.59
CA MET A 143 -17.69 -21.68 3.48
C MET A 143 -19.19 -21.70 3.77
N ARG A 144 -19.56 -21.64 5.06
CA ARG A 144 -20.94 -21.68 5.53
C ARG A 144 -21.46 -20.29 5.85
N TRP A 145 -22.77 -20.16 5.97
CA TRP A 145 -23.42 -18.88 6.24
C TRP A 145 -22.87 -18.11 7.45
N PRO A 146 -22.56 -18.74 8.61
CA PRO A 146 -21.94 -18.03 9.73
C PRO A 146 -20.58 -17.42 9.39
N GLU A 147 -19.79 -18.09 8.55
CA GLU A 147 -18.46 -17.59 8.13
C GLU A 147 -18.60 -16.42 7.18
N ILE A 148 -19.57 -16.48 6.24
CA ILE A 148 -19.92 -15.35 5.35
C ILE A 148 -20.35 -14.14 6.19
N TYR A 149 -21.22 -14.35 7.17
CA TYR A 149 -21.66 -13.28 8.07
C TYR A 149 -20.49 -12.65 8.85
N ASN A 150 -19.59 -13.49 9.37
CA ASN A 150 -18.39 -13.01 10.05
C ASN A 150 -17.45 -12.22 9.11
N CYS A 151 -17.30 -12.64 7.84
CA CYS A 151 -16.57 -11.88 6.84
C CYS A 151 -17.19 -10.50 6.59
N ILE A 152 -18.52 -10.42 6.45
CA ILE A 152 -19.22 -9.14 6.26
C ILE A 152 -19.00 -8.22 7.48
N LEU A 153 -19.09 -8.75 8.69
CA LEU A 153 -18.82 -7.98 9.91
C LEU A 153 -17.36 -7.50 9.99
N ALA A 154 -16.41 -8.36 9.60
CA ALA A 154 -14.98 -8.01 9.59
C ALA A 154 -14.71 -6.88 8.59
N VAL A 155 -15.28 -6.95 7.38
CA VAL A 155 -15.21 -5.88 6.38
C VAL A 155 -15.82 -4.59 6.94
N GLY A 156 -16.99 -4.65 7.56
CA GLY A 156 -17.64 -3.49 8.18
C GLY A 156 -16.77 -2.84 9.26
N ARG A 157 -16.16 -3.64 10.13
CA ARG A 157 -15.25 -3.15 11.18
C ARG A 157 -14.02 -2.44 10.63
N THR A 158 -13.50 -2.88 9.49
CA THR A 158 -12.33 -2.27 8.85
C THR A 158 -12.70 -1.07 7.98
N ALA A 159 -13.79 -1.17 7.22
CA ALA A 159 -14.20 -0.13 6.29
C ALA A 159 -14.82 1.10 7.00
N THR A 160 -15.57 0.90 8.08
CA THR A 160 -16.27 2.00 8.77
C THR A 160 -15.33 3.11 9.26
N PRO A 161 -14.24 2.82 10.00
CA PRO A 161 -13.29 3.86 10.40
C PRO A 161 -12.68 4.61 9.20
N LEU A 162 -12.34 3.88 8.13
CA LEU A 162 -11.79 4.48 6.91
C LEU A 162 -12.79 5.41 6.24
N MET A 163 -14.07 5.03 6.16
CA MET A 163 -15.11 5.88 5.58
C MET A 163 -15.32 7.16 6.40
N ILE A 164 -15.30 7.07 7.74
CA ILE A 164 -15.40 8.24 8.63
C ILE A 164 -14.20 9.17 8.41
N LEU A 165 -12.99 8.63 8.32
CA LEU A 165 -11.78 9.42 8.06
C LEU A 165 -11.85 10.13 6.71
N VAL A 166 -12.22 9.42 5.63
CA VAL A 166 -12.37 10.01 4.30
C VAL A 166 -13.45 11.09 4.28
N PHE A 167 -14.59 10.86 4.92
CA PHE A 167 -15.67 11.86 5.04
C PHE A 167 -15.19 13.12 5.77
N THR A 168 -14.52 12.95 6.91
CA THR A 168 -13.98 14.07 7.69
C THR A 168 -12.92 14.84 6.89
N ALA A 169 -12.07 14.14 6.14
CA ALA A 169 -11.08 14.77 5.28
C ALA A 169 -11.70 15.56 4.13
N GLN A 170 -12.82 15.10 3.56
CA GLN A 170 -13.57 15.87 2.56
C GLN A 170 -14.15 17.16 3.15
N LEU A 171 -14.67 17.12 4.39
CA LEU A 171 -15.10 18.33 5.09
C LEU A 171 -13.92 19.28 5.34
N TYR A 172 -12.79 18.76 5.80
CA TYR A 172 -11.55 19.53 5.98
C TYR A 172 -11.09 20.19 4.67
N ALA A 173 -11.04 19.45 3.57
CA ALA A 173 -10.66 19.97 2.26
C ALA A 173 -11.59 21.11 1.80
N ARG A 174 -12.91 20.95 2.01
CA ARG A 174 -13.89 22.01 1.70
C ARG A 174 -13.70 23.23 2.57
N THR A 175 -13.46 23.06 3.87
CA THR A 175 -13.20 24.16 4.81
C THR A 175 -11.94 24.93 4.41
N LEU A 176 -10.86 24.23 4.04
CA LEU A 176 -9.64 24.85 3.51
C LEU A 176 -9.92 25.66 2.25
N ALA A 177 -10.67 25.11 1.30
CA ALA A 177 -11.01 25.80 0.06
C ALA A 177 -11.84 27.08 0.34
N MET A 178 -12.78 27.02 1.29
CA MET A 178 -13.60 28.17 1.65
C MET A 178 -12.86 29.22 2.49
N SER A 179 -11.85 28.84 3.25
CA SER A 179 -11.06 29.75 4.09
C SER A 179 -10.05 30.60 3.32
N GLY A 180 -9.80 30.28 2.04
CA GLY A 180 -8.76 30.94 1.24
C GLY A 180 -7.32 30.62 1.65
N ILE A 181 -7.12 29.76 2.65
CA ILE A 181 -5.78 29.35 3.10
C ILE A 181 -5.00 28.68 1.95
N GLY A 182 -5.68 27.88 1.14
CA GLY A 182 -5.07 27.25 -0.04
C GLY A 182 -4.51 28.29 -1.02
N GLU A 183 -5.29 29.35 -1.32
CA GLU A 183 -4.84 30.45 -2.20
C GLU A 183 -3.71 31.25 -1.56
N GLN A 184 -3.75 31.51 -0.26
CA GLN A 184 -2.67 32.20 0.44
C GLN A 184 -1.36 31.42 0.41
N LEU A 185 -1.41 30.12 0.68
CA LEU A 185 -0.24 29.23 0.58
C LEU A 185 0.31 29.18 -0.85
N GLN A 186 -0.58 29.06 -1.82
CA GLN A 186 -0.22 29.07 -3.23
C GLN A 186 0.48 30.39 -3.62
N ASN A 187 -0.13 31.53 -3.28
CA ASN A 187 0.44 32.85 -3.54
C ASN A 187 1.79 33.02 -2.83
N THR A 188 1.92 32.58 -1.59
CA THR A 188 3.17 32.63 -0.83
C THR A 188 4.25 31.78 -1.53
N MET A 189 3.92 30.60 -2.00
CA MET A 189 4.86 29.74 -2.73
C MET A 189 5.26 30.33 -4.09
N LEU A 190 4.29 30.89 -4.82
CA LEU A 190 4.55 31.54 -6.11
C LEU A 190 5.36 32.84 -5.98
N THR A 191 5.12 33.63 -4.94
CA THR A 191 5.83 34.89 -4.69
C THR A 191 7.17 34.69 -3.99
N SER A 192 7.44 33.53 -3.40
CA SER A 192 8.72 33.20 -2.77
C SER A 192 9.90 33.09 -3.75
N GLY A 193 9.65 33.15 -5.05
CA GLY A 193 10.69 32.99 -6.09
C GLY A 193 11.21 31.56 -6.21
N MET A 194 10.61 30.60 -5.53
CA MET A 194 10.97 29.18 -5.68
C MET A 194 10.57 28.66 -7.05
N SER A 195 11.46 27.92 -7.69
CA SER A 195 11.13 27.21 -8.91
C SER A 195 10.14 26.07 -8.62
N PRO A 196 9.34 25.60 -9.61
CA PRO A 196 8.43 24.47 -9.43
C PRO A 196 9.13 23.23 -8.84
N GLY A 197 10.37 22.96 -9.23
CA GLY A 197 11.16 21.86 -8.68
C GLY A 197 11.53 22.04 -7.21
N MET A 198 11.85 23.26 -6.77
CA MET A 198 12.13 23.56 -5.35
C MET A 198 10.87 23.39 -4.50
N THR A 199 9.72 23.84 -5.01
CA THR A 199 8.43 23.66 -4.33
C THR A 199 8.06 22.18 -4.21
N LEU A 200 8.26 21.40 -5.27
CA LEU A 200 8.07 19.94 -5.22
C LEU A 200 9.01 19.29 -4.20
N LEU A 201 10.29 19.69 -4.19
CA LEU A 201 11.26 19.17 -3.22
C LEU A 201 10.88 19.50 -1.77
N PHE A 202 10.35 20.70 -1.54
CA PHE A 202 9.81 21.07 -0.23
C PHE A 202 8.64 20.16 0.19
N MET A 203 7.66 19.92 -0.70
CA MET A 203 6.52 19.02 -0.43
C MET A 203 7.00 17.59 -0.15
N VAL A 204 7.95 17.09 -0.94
CA VAL A 204 8.61 15.79 -0.74
C VAL A 204 9.27 15.72 0.64
N GLY A 205 9.99 16.78 1.06
CA GLY A 205 10.60 16.86 2.38
C GLY A 205 9.57 16.80 3.51
N VAL A 206 8.46 17.53 3.37
CA VAL A 206 7.35 17.48 4.35
C VAL A 206 6.76 16.08 4.43
N TRP A 207 6.47 15.43 3.30
CA TRP A 207 5.93 14.07 3.30
C TRP A 207 6.88 13.06 3.93
N LEU A 208 8.18 13.18 3.64
CA LEU A 208 9.19 12.30 4.23
C LEU A 208 9.23 12.46 5.76
N ILE A 209 9.23 13.70 6.26
CA ILE A 209 9.24 13.99 7.70
C ILE A 209 7.96 13.49 8.37
N LEU A 210 6.80 13.77 7.78
CA LEU A 210 5.53 13.29 8.31
C LEU A 210 5.45 11.76 8.28
N GLY A 211 5.97 11.11 7.23
CA GLY A 211 6.03 9.65 7.11
C GLY A 211 6.84 8.98 8.22
N MET A 212 7.84 9.69 8.78
CA MET A 212 8.57 9.20 9.95
C MET A 212 7.71 9.19 11.23
N LEU A 213 6.59 9.94 11.28
CA LEU A 213 5.85 10.24 12.52
C LEU A 213 4.45 9.64 12.56
N ILE A 214 3.74 9.62 11.42
CA ILE A 214 2.33 9.24 11.33
C ILE A 214 2.09 8.31 10.14
N ASP A 215 0.91 7.67 10.11
CA ASP A 215 0.53 6.71 9.06
C ASP A 215 0.24 7.38 7.71
N SER A 216 0.37 6.62 6.62
CA SER A 216 0.21 7.08 5.25
C SER A 216 -1.14 7.73 4.96
N ILE A 217 -2.23 7.15 5.46
CA ILE A 217 -3.58 7.66 5.21
C ILE A 217 -3.74 9.03 5.85
N SER A 218 -3.34 9.17 7.12
CA SER A 218 -3.41 10.46 7.85
C SER A 218 -2.59 11.55 7.17
N ILE A 219 -1.39 11.23 6.69
CA ILE A 219 -0.57 12.18 5.93
C ILE A 219 -1.30 12.66 4.68
N MET A 220 -1.85 11.72 3.91
CA MET A 220 -2.56 12.05 2.67
C MET A 220 -3.80 12.91 2.94
N LEU A 221 -4.60 12.56 3.95
CA LEU A 221 -5.80 13.31 4.31
C LEU A 221 -5.50 14.74 4.74
N LEU A 222 -4.35 14.97 5.38
CA LEU A 222 -3.93 16.30 5.82
C LEU A 222 -3.30 17.13 4.71
N THR A 223 -2.46 16.52 3.87
CA THR A 223 -1.57 17.28 2.98
C THR A 223 -2.04 17.35 1.54
N VAL A 224 -2.70 16.31 1.01
CA VAL A 224 -3.13 16.28 -0.38
C VAL A 224 -4.07 17.41 -0.73
N PRO A 225 -5.07 17.78 0.11
CA PRO A 225 -5.96 18.91 -0.17
C PRO A 225 -5.24 20.26 -0.27
N ILE A 226 -4.06 20.37 0.35
CA ILE A 226 -3.22 21.58 0.32
C ILE A 226 -2.24 21.52 -0.85
N PHE A 227 -1.54 20.42 -1.04
CA PHE A 227 -0.43 20.30 -1.97
C PHE A 227 -0.88 20.06 -3.41
N ALA A 228 -1.97 19.30 -3.63
CA ALA A 228 -2.40 18.98 -4.98
C ALA A 228 -2.81 20.23 -5.80
N PRO A 229 -3.58 21.20 -5.26
CA PRO A 229 -3.88 22.44 -5.99
C PRO A 229 -2.62 23.24 -6.33
N VAL A 230 -1.66 23.32 -5.41
CA VAL A 230 -0.38 24.03 -5.64
C VAL A 230 0.42 23.36 -6.76
N ALA A 231 0.53 22.03 -6.74
CA ALA A 231 1.24 21.28 -7.77
C ALA A 231 0.63 21.47 -9.16
N ILE A 232 -0.71 21.47 -9.27
CA ILE A 232 -1.42 21.73 -10.53
C ILE A 232 -1.11 23.13 -11.05
N THR A 233 -1.13 24.16 -10.18
CA THR A 233 -0.81 25.53 -10.59
C THR A 233 0.64 25.68 -11.06
N LEU A 234 1.55 24.91 -10.52
CA LEU A 234 2.95 24.86 -10.96
C LEU A 234 3.15 24.07 -12.26
N GLY A 235 2.07 23.53 -12.86
CA GLY A 235 2.13 22.75 -14.10
C GLY A 235 2.65 21.32 -13.91
N ILE A 236 2.66 20.82 -12.67
CA ILE A 236 3.06 19.43 -12.39
C ILE A 236 1.87 18.51 -12.76
N ASP A 237 2.14 17.45 -13.52
CA ASP A 237 1.12 16.47 -13.86
C ASP A 237 0.51 15.87 -12.60
N PRO A 238 -0.83 15.88 -12.44
CA PRO A 238 -1.50 15.43 -11.22
C PRO A 238 -1.29 13.96 -10.89
N ILE A 239 -1.14 13.11 -11.91
CA ILE A 239 -0.93 11.67 -11.74
C ILE A 239 0.52 11.41 -11.32
N ALA A 240 1.48 12.07 -11.97
CA ALA A 240 2.88 11.99 -11.59
C ALA A 240 3.10 12.49 -10.14
N PHE A 241 2.44 13.59 -9.76
CA PHE A 241 2.46 14.10 -8.40
C PHE A 241 1.92 13.09 -7.39
N ALA A 242 0.82 12.41 -7.73
CA ALA A 242 0.24 11.35 -6.90
C ALA A 242 1.22 10.19 -6.68
N MET A 243 1.89 9.74 -7.76
CA MET A 243 2.86 8.65 -7.66
C MET A 243 4.07 9.03 -6.80
N ILE A 244 4.57 10.26 -6.95
CA ILE A 244 5.67 10.79 -6.12
C ILE A 244 5.22 10.86 -4.65
N GLY A 245 4.03 11.41 -4.37
CA GLY A 245 3.50 11.55 -3.02
C GLY A 245 3.36 10.19 -2.31
N ILE A 246 2.73 9.22 -2.96
CA ILE A 246 2.55 7.87 -2.41
C ILE A 246 3.91 7.23 -2.13
N LEU A 247 4.84 7.29 -3.08
CA LEU A 247 6.17 6.69 -2.92
C LEU A 247 6.94 7.30 -1.74
N ILE A 248 6.91 8.62 -1.61
CA ILE A 248 7.67 9.33 -0.56
C ILE A 248 7.04 9.11 0.83
N VAL A 249 5.72 9.11 0.92
CA VAL A 249 5.02 8.81 2.18
C VAL A 249 5.38 7.40 2.66
N GLU A 250 5.36 6.41 1.76
CA GLU A 250 5.74 5.03 2.08
C GLU A 250 7.25 4.91 2.44
N ALA A 251 8.12 5.65 1.76
CA ALA A 251 9.54 5.71 2.12
C ALA A 251 9.75 6.32 3.51
N GLY A 252 8.94 7.31 3.87
CA GLY A 252 8.94 7.92 5.21
C GLY A 252 8.64 6.90 6.31
N LEU A 253 7.66 6.02 6.11
CA LEU A 253 7.28 4.97 7.06
C LEU A 253 8.38 3.94 7.34
N LEU A 254 9.34 3.80 6.43
CA LEU A 254 10.52 2.96 6.63
C LEU A 254 11.63 3.69 7.38
N THR A 255 11.58 5.02 7.40
CA THR A 255 12.67 5.86 7.87
C THR A 255 12.59 6.09 9.39
N PRO A 256 13.71 6.00 10.14
CA PRO A 256 13.72 6.41 11.55
C PRO A 256 13.30 7.89 11.71
N PRO A 257 12.68 8.30 12.86
CA PRO A 257 12.81 7.67 14.17
C PRO A 257 11.83 6.53 14.48
N PHE A 258 10.63 6.55 13.88
CA PHE A 258 9.64 5.52 14.23
C PHE A 258 9.76 4.28 13.34
N GLY A 259 9.86 4.43 12.00
CA GLY A 259 9.98 3.29 11.09
C GLY A 259 8.86 2.25 11.32
N MET A 260 7.59 2.69 11.32
CA MET A 260 6.44 1.88 11.76
C MET A 260 6.37 0.51 11.08
N VAL A 261 6.70 0.44 9.78
CA VAL A 261 6.70 -0.82 9.02
C VAL A 261 7.78 -1.77 9.55
N VAL A 262 8.96 -1.26 9.89
CA VAL A 262 10.06 -2.06 10.45
C VAL A 262 9.67 -2.63 11.81
N TYR A 263 9.02 -1.84 12.65
CA TYR A 263 8.52 -2.31 13.95
C TYR A 263 7.39 -3.34 13.79
N ALA A 264 6.47 -3.13 12.85
CA ALA A 264 5.41 -4.09 12.56
C ALA A 264 5.98 -5.45 12.13
N VAL A 265 6.95 -5.46 11.22
CA VAL A 265 7.63 -6.70 10.80
C VAL A 265 8.39 -7.33 11.96
N LYS A 266 9.07 -6.53 12.79
CA LYS A 266 9.81 -7.03 13.94
C LYS A 266 8.90 -7.65 15.01
N SER A 267 7.68 -7.14 15.19
CA SER A 267 6.73 -7.65 16.21
C SER A 267 6.23 -9.07 15.91
N VAL A 268 6.27 -9.49 14.65
CA VAL A 268 5.82 -10.82 14.21
C VAL A 268 6.95 -11.86 14.32
N ILE A 269 8.20 -11.43 14.44
CA ILE A 269 9.34 -12.34 14.57
C ILE A 269 9.47 -12.79 16.04
N PRO A 270 9.42 -14.10 16.33
CA PRO A 270 9.61 -14.58 17.70
C PRO A 270 10.94 -14.08 18.26
N TYR A 271 10.90 -13.47 19.44
CA TYR A 271 12.08 -12.96 20.10
C TYR A 271 12.94 -14.14 20.57
N GLU A 272 14.04 -14.45 19.89
CA GLU A 272 15.10 -15.26 20.51
C GLU A 272 15.73 -14.40 21.61
N LYS A 273 15.42 -14.75 22.87
CA LYS A 273 16.17 -14.27 24.02
C LYS A 273 17.60 -14.81 23.91
N ASN A 274 18.55 -13.99 23.48
CA ASN A 274 19.96 -14.18 23.79
C ASN A 274 20.26 -13.55 25.12
#